data_a6ebd4663e42fa5226ee8a243ad7244c
#
_entry.id   a6ebd4663e42fa5226ee8a243ad7244c
#
_cell.length_a   1.000
_cell.length_b   1.000
_cell.length_c   1.000
_cell.angle_alpha   90.00
_cell.angle_beta   90.00
_cell.angle_gamma   90.00
#
_symmetry.space_group_name_H-M   'P 1'
#
loop_
_entity.id
_entity.type
_entity.pdbx_description
1 polymer ?
#
loop_
_entity_poly.entity_id
_entity_poly.type
_entity_poly.pdbx_seq_one_letter_code
_entity_poly.pdbx_strand_id
1 'polypeptide(L)'
;MPAKKGSRRGNNEGSIYRYRNGWAGQVSLPDGSRPTFYGPTREDVQDKIRKALRAVEDGVPVVTTRITVGEYLDQWVTVVLPSRVVSGTLAESTADSYADQVRLHLVPILGHHELRKLTPAHVRQWMTRKLTEPSTAGLAQRAAWDAAAAERAAQRAKEAAESAPSGRTRRKPAPKQATKPERKPVKPLSTRSVSYALAILTAALSDAVREELITRNVAALVKPPRKGEAPIRSLDEGEARKVVAVALVDRMAPLWLVLLALGLRKGEALALRWEALDLDAGTVAVIRKQRRRKAGIDPETGRQRWELVEDDDLKTRGSKAVLALPEMVVVVLREHQRQQDQAKQEAKEKAEKHSIDLADLWADDGLVLTTAAGRPVDPRNVNRWWDAVCEQAGVRRVRVHDLRHTAATLLFRAGVDLNEIRALLRHTRIGTTADIYVDVLEDVRRGTARSMDDILARLRAPADVTEGDEMRGANRPAKA
;
A
#
# COMPACT_ATOMS: atom_id res chain seq x y z
N MET A 1 63.82 -19.25 -52.99
CA MET A 1 63.38 -18.45 -51.88
C MET A 1 62.34 -19.29 -51.13
N PRO A 2 62.64 -19.75 -49.90
CA PRO A 2 61.64 -20.52 -49.16
C PRO A 2 60.58 -19.60 -48.48
N ALA A 3 59.31 -20.03 -48.54
CA ALA A 3 58.17 -19.31 -47.98
C ALA A 3 58.31 -19.13 -46.45
N LYS A 4 58.09 -17.89 -45.94
CA LYS A 4 58.05 -17.57 -44.53
C LYS A 4 56.97 -18.38 -43.82
N LYS A 5 57.37 -19.30 -42.93
CA LYS A 5 56.47 -19.95 -41.96
C LYS A 5 55.80 -18.89 -41.12
N GLY A 6 54.47 -18.80 -41.21
CA GLY A 6 53.64 -17.93 -40.36
C GLY A 6 53.91 -18.24 -38.88
N SER A 7 54.14 -17.23 -38.06
CA SER A 7 54.28 -17.36 -36.62
C SER A 7 53.04 -18.03 -36.02
N ARG A 8 53.22 -19.02 -35.16
CA ARG A 8 52.13 -19.63 -34.38
C ARG A 8 51.50 -18.51 -33.53
N ARG A 9 50.21 -18.30 -33.70
CA ARG A 9 49.43 -17.40 -32.85
C ARG A 9 49.47 -17.89 -31.40
N GLY A 10 49.56 -16.94 -30.47
CA GLY A 10 49.52 -17.23 -29.02
C GLY A 10 48.19 -17.88 -28.61
N ASN A 11 48.25 -18.75 -27.60
CA ASN A 11 47.02 -19.27 -26.98
C ASN A 11 46.21 -18.07 -26.46
N ASN A 12 44.92 -17.95 -26.85
CA ASN A 12 43.91 -16.94 -26.50
C ASN A 12 43.78 -15.71 -27.41
N GLU A 13 44.50 -15.59 -28.56
CA GLU A 13 44.30 -14.47 -29.48
C GLU A 13 43.00 -14.49 -30.29
N GLY A 14 42.20 -15.59 -30.20
CA GLY A 14 40.96 -15.80 -30.95
C GLY A 14 41.22 -16.01 -32.46
N SER A 15 40.23 -16.52 -33.17
CA SER A 15 40.32 -16.68 -34.64
C SER A 15 39.37 -15.67 -35.32
N ILE A 16 39.89 -14.84 -36.24
CA ILE A 16 39.08 -13.88 -37.01
C ILE A 16 39.11 -14.31 -38.47
N TYR A 17 37.93 -14.45 -39.08
CA TYR A 17 37.75 -14.92 -40.45
C TYR A 17 36.65 -14.13 -41.17
N ARG A 18 36.64 -14.18 -42.52
CA ARG A 18 35.53 -13.59 -43.30
C ARG A 18 34.26 -14.42 -43.19
N TYR A 19 33.16 -13.75 -42.95
CA TYR A 19 31.85 -14.37 -42.82
C TYR A 19 30.78 -13.51 -43.51
N ARG A 20 30.15 -14.06 -44.57
CA ARG A 20 29.23 -13.31 -45.43
C ARG A 20 29.84 -11.99 -45.94
N ASN A 21 29.12 -10.88 -45.73
CA ASN A 21 29.58 -9.56 -46.15
C ASN A 21 30.43 -8.82 -45.09
N GLY A 22 30.96 -9.54 -44.09
CA GLY A 22 31.71 -8.95 -42.97
C GLY A 22 32.76 -9.92 -42.41
N TRP A 23 33.07 -9.76 -41.13
CA TRP A 23 34.05 -10.55 -40.40
C TRP A 23 33.42 -11.18 -39.17
N ALA A 24 33.86 -12.38 -38.84
CA ALA A 24 33.54 -13.07 -37.61
C ALA A 24 34.79 -13.44 -36.87
N GLY A 25 34.75 -13.49 -35.55
CA GLY A 25 35.86 -13.93 -34.73
C GLY A 25 35.36 -14.70 -33.52
N GLN A 26 36.08 -15.74 -33.13
CA GLN A 26 35.80 -16.57 -31.99
C GLN A 26 36.97 -16.52 -31.00
N VAL A 27 36.64 -16.49 -29.70
CA VAL A 27 37.61 -16.58 -28.62
C VAL A 27 37.16 -17.62 -27.62
N SER A 28 38.07 -18.43 -27.11
CA SER A 28 37.77 -19.36 -26.02
C SER A 28 37.89 -18.63 -24.68
N LEU A 29 36.87 -18.72 -23.87
CA LEU A 29 36.86 -18.13 -22.52
C LEU A 29 37.26 -19.17 -21.47
N PRO A 30 37.69 -18.77 -20.26
CA PRO A 30 38.07 -19.69 -19.19
C PRO A 30 36.96 -20.64 -18.73
N ASP A 31 35.70 -20.25 -18.91
CA ASP A 31 34.49 -21.05 -18.63
C ASP A 31 34.22 -22.17 -19.69
N GLY A 32 35.10 -22.28 -20.68
CA GLY A 32 34.97 -23.22 -21.79
C GLY A 32 34.04 -22.75 -22.91
N SER A 33 33.37 -21.62 -22.79
CA SER A 33 32.51 -21.06 -23.83
C SER A 33 33.34 -20.47 -24.99
N ARG A 34 32.76 -20.48 -26.22
CA ARG A 34 33.40 -19.94 -27.43
C ARG A 34 32.46 -18.92 -28.12
N PRO A 35 32.32 -17.72 -27.57
CA PRO A 35 31.48 -16.72 -28.21
C PRO A 35 32.03 -16.29 -29.57
N THR A 36 31.10 -16.04 -30.51
CA THR A 36 31.39 -15.54 -31.85
C THR A 36 30.99 -14.06 -31.94
N PHE A 37 31.92 -13.21 -32.34
CA PHE A 37 31.72 -11.78 -32.54
C PHE A 37 31.67 -11.47 -34.05
N TYR A 38 30.72 -10.62 -34.48
CA TYR A 38 30.52 -10.22 -35.85
C TYR A 38 30.74 -8.71 -35.98
N GLY A 39 31.33 -8.29 -37.13
CA GLY A 39 31.54 -6.87 -37.43
C GLY A 39 31.73 -6.62 -38.93
N PRO A 40 31.50 -5.39 -39.40
CA PRO A 40 31.73 -5.00 -40.79
C PRO A 40 33.24 -5.03 -41.18
N THR A 41 34.14 -4.76 -40.25
CA THR A 41 35.57 -4.79 -40.43
C THR A 41 36.28 -5.80 -39.54
N ARG A 42 37.50 -6.17 -39.90
CA ARG A 42 38.34 -7.04 -39.08
C ARG A 42 38.71 -6.37 -37.75
N GLU A 43 38.95 -5.06 -37.77
CA GLU A 43 39.26 -4.27 -36.58
C GLU A 43 38.09 -4.24 -35.60
N ASP A 44 36.84 -4.06 -36.06
CA ASP A 44 35.68 -4.10 -35.21
C ASP A 44 35.53 -5.42 -34.44
N VAL A 45 35.82 -6.53 -35.12
CA VAL A 45 35.76 -7.87 -34.49
C VAL A 45 36.91 -8.02 -33.50
N GLN A 46 38.11 -7.53 -33.85
CA GLN A 46 39.27 -7.58 -32.96
C GLN A 46 39.03 -6.76 -31.68
N ASP A 47 38.44 -5.57 -31.80
CA ASP A 47 38.08 -4.74 -30.66
C ASP A 47 37.02 -5.37 -29.78
N LYS A 48 36.03 -6.03 -30.35
CA LYS A 48 35.02 -6.78 -29.60
C LYS A 48 35.63 -7.95 -28.82
N ILE A 49 36.55 -8.69 -29.45
CA ILE A 49 37.30 -9.77 -28.77
C ILE A 49 38.14 -9.21 -27.64
N ARG A 50 38.90 -8.11 -27.88
CA ARG A 50 39.72 -7.47 -26.86
C ARG A 50 38.91 -6.96 -25.68
N LYS A 51 37.72 -6.37 -25.93
CA LYS A 51 36.78 -5.96 -24.86
C LYS A 51 36.27 -7.15 -24.08
N ALA A 52 35.93 -8.26 -24.74
CA ALA A 52 35.49 -9.47 -24.08
C ALA A 52 36.60 -10.10 -23.20
N LEU A 53 37.83 -10.17 -23.69
CA LEU A 53 38.97 -10.66 -22.92
C LEU A 53 39.26 -9.79 -21.70
N ARG A 54 39.26 -8.46 -21.84
CA ARG A 54 39.37 -7.54 -20.68
C ARG A 54 38.26 -7.73 -19.66
N ALA A 55 37.02 -7.88 -20.12
CA ALA A 55 35.90 -8.17 -19.19
C ALA A 55 36.13 -9.45 -18.39
N VAL A 56 36.71 -10.49 -19.00
CA VAL A 56 37.10 -11.73 -18.31
C VAL A 56 38.26 -11.50 -17.32
N GLU A 57 39.27 -10.73 -17.71
CA GLU A 57 40.38 -10.34 -16.82
C GLU A 57 39.90 -9.53 -15.63
N ASP A 58 38.89 -8.67 -15.82
CA ASP A 58 38.21 -7.88 -14.79
C ASP A 58 37.20 -8.71 -13.97
N GLY A 59 37.12 -10.04 -14.19
CA GLY A 59 36.19 -10.95 -13.48
C GLY A 59 34.71 -10.80 -13.90
N VAL A 60 34.43 -10.08 -15.00
CA VAL A 60 33.05 -9.87 -15.50
C VAL A 60 32.69 -11.00 -16.48
N PRO A 61 31.68 -11.83 -16.20
CA PRO A 61 31.26 -12.87 -17.12
C PRO A 61 30.87 -12.31 -18.49
N VAL A 62 31.43 -12.89 -19.57
CA VAL A 62 30.99 -12.56 -20.92
C VAL A 62 29.69 -13.33 -21.22
N VAL A 63 28.60 -12.85 -20.66
CA VAL A 63 27.26 -13.41 -20.96
C VAL A 63 26.90 -13.08 -22.39
N THR A 64 26.93 -14.08 -23.25
CA THR A 64 26.59 -13.99 -24.68
C THR A 64 25.09 -13.97 -24.94
N THR A 65 24.29 -14.29 -23.92
CA THR A 65 22.83 -14.35 -24.01
C THR A 65 22.26 -12.93 -24.06
N ARG A 66 21.54 -12.61 -25.13
CA ARG A 66 20.80 -11.36 -25.25
C ARG A 66 19.52 -11.43 -24.46
N ILE A 67 19.59 -11.16 -23.17
CA ILE A 67 18.40 -11.07 -22.33
C ILE A 67 17.78 -9.66 -22.46
N THR A 68 16.48 -9.59 -22.62
CA THR A 68 15.75 -8.32 -22.62
C THR A 68 15.42 -7.90 -21.20
N VAL A 69 15.08 -6.62 -21.01
CA VAL A 69 14.57 -6.10 -19.73
C VAL A 69 13.29 -6.83 -19.30
N GLY A 70 12.42 -7.18 -20.26
CA GLY A 70 11.19 -7.90 -19.97
C GLY A 70 11.46 -9.31 -19.43
N GLU A 71 12.31 -10.08 -20.09
CA GLU A 71 12.70 -11.43 -19.65
C GLU A 71 13.39 -11.41 -18.30
N TYR A 72 14.31 -10.46 -18.07
CA TYR A 72 14.95 -10.31 -16.78
C TYR A 72 13.95 -9.94 -15.66
N LEU A 73 13.08 -8.97 -15.90
CA LEU A 73 12.07 -8.57 -14.91
C LEU A 73 11.07 -9.70 -14.61
N ASP A 74 10.73 -10.52 -15.60
CA ASP A 74 9.89 -11.69 -15.39
C ASP A 74 10.60 -12.74 -14.50
N GLN A 75 11.87 -13.03 -14.79
CA GLN A 75 12.70 -13.89 -13.94
C GLN A 75 12.83 -13.31 -12.52
N TRP A 76 13.05 -12.02 -12.39
CA TRP A 76 13.15 -11.36 -11.09
C TRP A 76 11.86 -11.50 -10.27
N VAL A 77 10.69 -11.36 -10.90
CA VAL A 77 9.37 -11.52 -10.27
C VAL A 77 9.08 -12.98 -9.92
N THR A 78 9.46 -13.94 -10.78
CA THR A 78 9.09 -15.36 -10.61
C THR A 78 10.08 -16.16 -9.78
N VAL A 79 11.33 -15.70 -9.65
CA VAL A 79 12.40 -16.41 -8.92
C VAL A 79 12.91 -15.59 -7.74
N VAL A 80 13.37 -14.35 -7.97
CA VAL A 80 14.06 -13.55 -6.95
C VAL A 80 13.09 -13.08 -5.86
N LEU A 81 11.92 -12.55 -6.23
CA LEU A 81 10.96 -12.08 -5.22
C LEU A 81 10.41 -13.22 -4.34
N PRO A 82 9.99 -14.39 -4.88
CA PRO A 82 9.57 -15.52 -4.04
C PRO A 82 10.67 -16.02 -3.10
N SER A 83 11.93 -16.11 -3.54
CA SER A 83 13.06 -16.45 -2.68
C SER A 83 13.20 -15.50 -1.50
N ARG A 84 12.98 -14.19 -1.71
CA ARG A 84 13.00 -13.17 -0.64
C ARG A 84 11.80 -13.28 0.30
N VAL A 85 10.66 -13.73 -0.19
CA VAL A 85 9.49 -13.99 0.66
C VAL A 85 9.77 -15.19 1.56
N VAL A 86 10.28 -16.28 1.01
CA VAL A 86 10.64 -17.49 1.76
C VAL A 86 11.72 -17.21 2.81
N SER A 87 12.72 -16.38 2.49
CA SER A 87 13.76 -15.96 3.45
C SER A 87 13.29 -14.91 4.47
N GLY A 88 12.03 -14.47 4.43
CA GLY A 88 11.48 -13.46 5.34
C GLY A 88 12.02 -12.03 5.14
N THR A 89 12.84 -11.79 4.09
CA THR A 89 13.41 -10.46 3.80
C THR A 89 12.44 -9.54 3.06
N LEU A 90 11.37 -10.10 2.47
CA LEU A 90 10.33 -9.36 1.77
C LEU A 90 8.94 -9.91 2.15
N ALA A 91 8.01 -9.02 2.49
CA ALA A 91 6.63 -9.44 2.73
C ALA A 91 5.95 -9.85 1.41
N GLU A 92 5.14 -10.92 1.43
CA GLU A 92 4.39 -11.44 0.29
C GLU A 92 3.57 -10.34 -0.42
N SER A 93 2.84 -9.51 0.33
CA SER A 93 2.06 -8.39 -0.21
C SER A 93 2.92 -7.34 -0.92
N THR A 94 4.19 -7.20 -0.53
CA THR A 94 5.14 -6.32 -1.20
C THR A 94 5.63 -6.94 -2.51
N ALA A 95 5.92 -8.25 -2.52
CA ALA A 95 6.27 -9.00 -3.72
C ALA A 95 5.14 -8.93 -4.76
N ASP A 96 3.88 -9.14 -4.36
CA ASP A 96 2.70 -8.96 -5.19
C ASP A 96 2.60 -7.56 -5.80
N SER A 97 2.81 -6.54 -4.96
CA SER A 97 2.81 -5.15 -5.43
C SER A 97 3.91 -4.87 -6.43
N TYR A 98 5.12 -5.42 -6.22
CA TYR A 98 6.24 -5.30 -7.14
C TYR A 98 5.95 -5.98 -8.47
N ALA A 99 5.42 -7.20 -8.44
CA ALA A 99 5.02 -7.94 -9.64
C ALA A 99 3.98 -7.16 -10.46
N ASP A 100 2.97 -6.56 -9.81
CA ASP A 100 1.97 -5.73 -10.48
C ASP A 100 2.59 -4.47 -11.12
N GLN A 101 3.50 -3.78 -10.42
CA GLN A 101 4.19 -2.61 -10.98
C GLN A 101 5.06 -2.98 -12.19
N VAL A 102 5.79 -4.09 -12.10
CA VAL A 102 6.61 -4.61 -13.21
C VAL A 102 5.73 -4.88 -14.42
N ARG A 103 4.69 -5.69 -14.26
CA ARG A 103 3.82 -6.13 -15.35
C ARG A 103 3.02 -4.98 -15.97
N LEU A 104 2.47 -4.08 -15.16
CA LEU A 104 1.56 -3.03 -15.64
C LEU A 104 2.29 -1.78 -16.12
N HIS A 105 3.46 -1.50 -15.59
CA HIS A 105 4.08 -0.19 -15.79
C HIS A 105 5.48 -0.22 -16.38
N LEU A 106 6.29 -1.25 -16.11
CA LEU A 106 7.67 -1.33 -16.59
C LEU A 106 7.78 -2.12 -17.91
N VAL A 107 7.35 -3.37 -17.91
CA VAL A 107 7.47 -4.28 -19.07
C VAL A 107 6.83 -3.73 -20.34
N PRO A 108 5.63 -3.11 -20.33
CA PRO A 108 5.01 -2.65 -21.58
C PRO A 108 5.80 -1.59 -22.35
N ILE A 109 6.70 -0.87 -21.70
CA ILE A 109 7.48 0.21 -22.33
C ILE A 109 8.97 -0.13 -22.38
N LEU A 110 9.53 -0.71 -21.33
CA LEU A 110 10.96 -0.99 -21.23
C LEU A 110 11.33 -2.42 -21.63
N GLY A 111 10.37 -3.33 -21.62
CA GLY A 111 10.62 -4.76 -21.74
C GLY A 111 11.31 -5.20 -23.03
N HIS A 112 11.13 -4.47 -24.13
CA HIS A 112 11.71 -4.79 -25.44
C HIS A 112 13.19 -4.41 -25.57
N HIS A 113 13.73 -3.61 -24.67
CA HIS A 113 15.16 -3.23 -24.71
C HIS A 113 16.04 -4.39 -24.25
N GLU A 114 17.19 -4.59 -24.89
CA GLU A 114 18.24 -5.46 -24.35
C GLU A 114 18.73 -4.90 -23.01
N LEU A 115 18.82 -5.74 -21.97
CA LEU A 115 19.16 -5.33 -20.60
C LEU A 115 20.48 -4.53 -20.54
N ARG A 116 21.48 -4.98 -21.28
CA ARG A 116 22.80 -4.30 -21.36
C ARG A 116 22.81 -3.00 -22.15
N LYS A 117 21.80 -2.79 -23.01
CA LYS A 117 21.66 -1.56 -23.82
C LYS A 117 20.68 -0.57 -23.21
N LEU A 118 20.08 -0.88 -22.07
CA LEU A 118 19.22 0.07 -21.37
C LEU A 118 20.06 1.29 -20.96
N THR A 119 19.50 2.49 -21.21
CA THR A 119 20.16 3.76 -20.93
C THR A 119 19.33 4.62 -19.96
N PRO A 120 19.94 5.58 -19.26
CA PRO A 120 19.19 6.55 -18.47
C PRO A 120 18.19 7.37 -19.30
N ALA A 121 18.43 7.54 -20.61
CA ALA A 121 17.50 8.22 -21.52
C ALA A 121 16.21 7.41 -21.71
N HIS A 122 16.29 6.09 -21.88
CA HIS A 122 15.12 5.21 -21.98
C HIS A 122 14.27 5.28 -20.70
N VAL A 123 14.92 5.27 -19.53
CA VAL A 123 14.21 5.37 -18.24
C VAL A 123 13.56 6.74 -18.06
N ARG A 124 14.20 7.85 -18.46
CA ARG A 124 13.58 9.19 -18.45
C ARG A 124 12.39 9.28 -19.41
N GLN A 125 12.52 8.73 -20.61
CA GLN A 125 11.42 8.70 -21.60
C GLN A 125 10.22 7.90 -21.07
N TRP A 126 10.47 6.73 -20.47
CA TRP A 126 9.43 5.94 -19.79
C TRP A 126 8.73 6.77 -18.69
N MET A 127 9.49 7.45 -17.85
CA MET A 127 8.97 8.26 -16.77
C MET A 127 8.07 9.40 -17.29
N THR A 128 8.55 10.14 -18.31
CA THR A 128 7.77 11.22 -18.95
C THR A 128 6.46 10.68 -19.52
N ARG A 129 6.54 9.58 -20.27
CA ARG A 129 5.38 8.95 -20.88
C ARG A 129 4.33 8.55 -19.83
N LYS A 130 4.74 7.96 -18.69
CA LYS A 130 3.83 7.59 -17.60
C LYS A 130 3.19 8.79 -16.88
N LEU A 131 3.86 9.95 -16.89
CA LEU A 131 3.34 11.19 -16.29
C LEU A 131 2.42 11.98 -17.23
N THR A 132 2.54 11.80 -18.54
CA THR A 132 1.80 12.62 -19.54
C THR A 132 0.69 11.85 -20.25
N GLU A 133 0.88 10.54 -20.48
CA GLU A 133 -0.09 9.71 -21.20
C GLU A 133 -1.06 9.00 -20.25
N PRO A 134 -2.33 8.80 -20.66
CA PRO A 134 -3.28 8.01 -19.90
C PRO A 134 -2.73 6.64 -19.56
N SER A 135 -2.97 6.16 -18.33
CA SER A 135 -2.49 4.85 -17.88
C SER A 135 -3.03 3.74 -18.78
N THR A 136 -2.14 2.98 -19.45
CA THR A 136 -2.50 1.83 -20.27
C THR A 136 -3.28 0.78 -19.50
N ALA A 137 -2.87 0.51 -18.23
CA ALA A 137 -3.60 -0.36 -17.33
C ALA A 137 -5.01 0.18 -17.01
N GLY A 138 -5.15 1.49 -16.81
CA GLY A 138 -6.43 2.13 -16.60
C GLY A 138 -7.34 2.06 -17.82
N LEU A 139 -6.79 2.19 -19.03
CA LEU A 139 -7.52 2.03 -20.27
C LEU A 139 -7.99 0.57 -20.47
N ALA A 140 -7.10 -0.41 -20.23
CA ALA A 140 -7.44 -1.83 -20.31
C ALA A 140 -8.52 -2.22 -19.28
N GLN A 141 -8.40 -1.73 -18.04
CA GLN A 141 -9.40 -1.94 -16.99
C GLN A 141 -10.75 -1.35 -17.39
N ARG A 142 -10.75 -0.16 -17.97
CA ARG A 142 -11.98 0.48 -18.48
C ARG A 142 -12.62 -0.37 -19.59
N ALA A 143 -11.84 -0.81 -20.57
CA ALA A 143 -12.33 -1.64 -21.66
C ALA A 143 -12.94 -2.95 -21.13
N ALA A 144 -12.28 -3.63 -20.19
CA ALA A 144 -12.80 -4.83 -19.54
C ALA A 144 -14.11 -4.57 -18.78
N TRP A 145 -14.23 -3.42 -18.11
CA TRP A 145 -15.47 -3.03 -17.44
C TRP A 145 -16.62 -2.75 -18.41
N ASP A 146 -16.33 -2.13 -19.53
CA ASP A 146 -17.32 -1.84 -20.56
C ASP A 146 -17.81 -3.12 -21.24
N ALA A 147 -16.91 -4.07 -21.54
CA ALA A 147 -17.25 -5.39 -22.02
C ALA A 147 -18.15 -6.16 -21.04
N ALA A 148 -17.76 -6.25 -19.75
CA ALA A 148 -18.55 -6.92 -18.73
C ALA A 148 -19.90 -6.23 -18.46
N ALA A 149 -20.02 -4.93 -18.70
CA ALA A 149 -21.28 -4.21 -18.57
C ALA A 149 -22.20 -4.52 -19.78
N ALA A 150 -21.63 -4.64 -20.98
CA ALA A 150 -22.34 -5.02 -22.19
C ALA A 150 -22.89 -6.48 -22.10
N GLU A 151 -22.05 -7.41 -21.63
CA GLU A 151 -22.47 -8.80 -21.39
C GLU A 151 -23.64 -8.89 -20.41
N ARG A 152 -23.54 -8.21 -19.27
CA ARG A 152 -24.64 -8.16 -18.27
C ARG A 152 -25.91 -7.53 -18.83
N ALA A 153 -25.79 -6.53 -19.69
CA ALA A 153 -26.95 -5.92 -20.33
C ALA A 153 -27.60 -6.89 -21.35
N ALA A 154 -26.78 -7.62 -22.12
CA ALA A 154 -27.25 -8.64 -23.05
C ALA A 154 -27.93 -9.81 -22.32
N GLN A 155 -27.35 -10.27 -21.20
CA GLN A 155 -27.93 -11.33 -20.37
C GLN A 155 -29.29 -10.92 -19.81
N ARG A 156 -29.41 -9.72 -19.22
CA ARG A 156 -30.69 -9.18 -18.72
C ARG A 156 -31.72 -9.01 -19.82
N ALA A 157 -31.30 -8.66 -21.04
CA ALA A 157 -32.23 -8.57 -22.18
C ALA A 157 -32.75 -9.93 -22.58
N LYS A 158 -31.91 -10.98 -22.56
CA LYS A 158 -32.35 -12.38 -22.80
C LYS A 158 -33.33 -12.86 -21.75
N GLU A 159 -32.99 -12.68 -20.46
CA GLU A 159 -33.86 -13.06 -19.33
C GLU A 159 -35.22 -12.32 -19.37
N ALA A 160 -35.22 -11.03 -19.75
CA ALA A 160 -36.43 -10.25 -19.94
C ALA A 160 -37.24 -10.70 -21.14
N ALA A 161 -36.61 -11.20 -22.21
CA ALA A 161 -37.29 -11.74 -23.37
C ALA A 161 -37.92 -13.14 -23.10
N GLU A 162 -37.23 -13.98 -22.34
CA GLU A 162 -37.67 -15.30 -21.92
C GLU A 162 -38.80 -15.24 -20.86
N SER A 163 -38.81 -14.23 -20.01
CA SER A 163 -39.80 -14.01 -18.96
C SER A 163 -41.02 -13.19 -19.39
N ALA A 164 -41.09 -12.78 -20.67
CA ALA A 164 -42.22 -12.01 -21.18
C ALA A 164 -43.47 -12.89 -21.31
N PRO A 165 -44.58 -12.61 -20.59
CA PRO A 165 -45.82 -13.39 -20.69
C PRO A 165 -46.45 -13.17 -22.09
N SER A 166 -46.88 -14.27 -22.71
CA SER A 166 -47.58 -14.28 -24.01
C SER A 166 -49.02 -13.77 -23.87
N GLY A 167 -49.17 -12.53 -23.47
CA GLY A 167 -50.49 -11.91 -23.28
C GLY A 167 -50.43 -10.40 -23.43
N ARG A 168 -51.32 -9.83 -24.27
CA ARG A 168 -51.56 -8.42 -24.45
C ARG A 168 -51.92 -7.72 -23.17
N THR A 169 -50.98 -7.28 -22.38
CA THR A 169 -51.20 -6.34 -21.28
C THR A 169 -50.54 -4.98 -21.56
N ARG A 170 -51.30 -3.91 -21.28
CA ARG A 170 -50.96 -2.50 -21.50
C ARG A 170 -49.50 -2.22 -21.13
N ARG A 171 -48.68 -1.82 -22.11
CA ARG A 171 -47.29 -1.34 -21.96
C ARG A 171 -47.24 -0.28 -20.87
N LYS A 172 -46.66 -0.61 -19.72
CA LYS A 172 -46.13 0.41 -18.80
C LYS A 172 -45.07 1.21 -19.55
N PRO A 173 -45.04 2.57 -19.44
CA PRO A 173 -44.00 3.35 -20.08
C PRO A 173 -42.64 2.85 -19.64
N ALA A 174 -41.75 2.64 -20.60
CA ALA A 174 -40.37 2.22 -20.35
C ALA A 174 -39.75 3.18 -19.35
N PRO A 175 -39.04 2.68 -18.31
CA PRO A 175 -38.35 3.56 -17.38
C PRO A 175 -37.41 4.46 -18.19
N LYS A 176 -37.52 5.79 -17.98
CA LYS A 176 -36.63 6.78 -18.60
C LYS A 176 -35.21 6.26 -18.47
N GLN A 177 -34.54 6.05 -19.61
CA GLN A 177 -33.11 5.69 -19.61
C GLN A 177 -32.38 6.74 -18.78
N ALA A 178 -31.95 6.33 -17.58
CA ALA A 178 -31.07 7.15 -16.78
C ALA A 178 -29.81 7.39 -17.63
N THR A 179 -29.57 8.63 -17.99
CA THR A 179 -28.36 9.05 -18.71
C THR A 179 -27.18 8.53 -17.93
N LYS A 180 -26.42 7.59 -18.52
CA LYS A 180 -25.20 7.07 -17.88
C LYS A 180 -24.33 8.26 -17.52
N PRO A 181 -23.92 8.42 -16.24
CA PRO A 181 -23.07 9.53 -15.85
C PRO A 181 -21.80 9.52 -16.71
N GLU A 182 -21.44 10.68 -17.25
CA GLU A 182 -20.26 10.83 -18.09
C GLU A 182 -19.02 10.34 -17.31
N ARG A 183 -18.34 9.35 -17.83
CA ARG A 183 -17.22 8.73 -17.16
C ARG A 183 -15.98 9.61 -17.23
N LYS A 184 -15.39 9.91 -16.09
CA LYS A 184 -14.15 10.69 -16.00
C LYS A 184 -13.05 10.08 -16.86
N PRO A 185 -12.24 10.87 -17.58
CA PRO A 185 -11.15 10.37 -18.41
C PRO A 185 -10.11 9.60 -17.57
N VAL A 186 -9.47 8.61 -18.19
CA VAL A 186 -8.35 7.89 -17.56
C VAL A 186 -7.17 8.84 -17.45
N LYS A 187 -6.69 9.05 -16.23
CA LYS A 187 -5.58 9.98 -15.95
C LYS A 187 -4.23 9.29 -16.12
N PRO A 188 -3.15 10.06 -16.40
CA PRO A 188 -1.77 9.59 -16.24
C PRO A 188 -1.49 9.10 -14.81
N LEU A 189 -0.38 8.41 -14.62
CA LEU A 189 0.05 8.01 -13.29
C LEU A 189 0.45 9.24 -12.45
N SER A 190 0.18 9.14 -11.14
CA SER A 190 0.66 10.15 -10.20
C SER A 190 2.19 10.13 -10.08
N THR A 191 2.81 11.25 -9.71
CA THR A 191 4.24 11.34 -9.41
C THR A 191 4.69 10.31 -8.39
N ARG A 192 3.86 10.02 -7.37
CA ARG A 192 4.11 8.98 -6.36
C ARG A 192 4.15 7.58 -6.98
N SER A 193 3.21 7.24 -7.86
CA SER A 193 3.16 5.94 -8.53
C SER A 193 4.36 5.74 -9.45
N VAL A 194 4.75 6.77 -10.19
CA VAL A 194 5.93 6.73 -11.06
C VAL A 194 7.21 6.60 -10.25
N SER A 195 7.36 7.35 -9.15
CA SER A 195 8.51 7.22 -8.23
C SER A 195 8.59 5.82 -7.63
N TYR A 196 7.46 5.22 -7.29
CA TYR A 196 7.42 3.85 -6.75
C TYR A 196 7.86 2.81 -7.79
N ALA A 197 7.35 2.90 -9.03
CA ALA A 197 7.77 2.01 -10.11
C ALA A 197 9.27 2.20 -10.46
N LEU A 198 9.79 3.44 -10.43
CA LEU A 198 11.21 3.71 -10.60
C LEU A 198 12.06 3.07 -9.49
N ALA A 199 11.61 3.12 -8.24
CA ALA A 199 12.31 2.48 -7.12
C ALA A 199 12.36 0.95 -7.29
N ILE A 200 11.29 0.34 -7.80
CA ILE A 200 11.26 -1.10 -8.10
C ILE A 200 12.22 -1.44 -9.24
N LEU A 201 12.21 -0.67 -10.33
CA LEU A 201 13.18 -0.85 -11.43
C LEU A 201 14.62 -0.72 -10.91
N THR A 202 14.87 0.27 -10.04
CA THR A 202 16.19 0.47 -9.42
C THR A 202 16.58 -0.74 -8.57
N ALA A 203 15.66 -1.31 -7.79
CA ALA A 203 15.93 -2.51 -7.00
C ALA A 203 16.26 -3.72 -7.90
N ALA A 204 15.46 -3.96 -8.93
CA ALA A 204 15.69 -5.06 -9.87
C ALA A 204 17.02 -4.92 -10.62
N LEU A 205 17.34 -3.72 -11.13
CA LEU A 205 18.61 -3.49 -11.80
C LEU A 205 19.82 -3.51 -10.85
N SER A 206 19.64 -3.24 -9.55
CA SER A 206 20.70 -3.45 -8.56
C SER A 206 20.97 -4.93 -8.32
N ASP A 207 19.94 -5.78 -8.40
CA ASP A 207 20.12 -7.23 -8.38
C ASP A 207 20.86 -7.70 -9.65
N ALA A 208 20.47 -7.19 -10.83
CA ALA A 208 21.18 -7.48 -12.08
C ALA A 208 22.67 -7.11 -12.05
N VAL A 209 23.03 -6.05 -11.33
CA VAL A 209 24.45 -5.69 -11.10
C VAL A 209 25.11 -6.71 -10.18
N ARG A 210 24.46 -7.14 -9.11
CA ARG A 210 24.99 -8.17 -8.18
C ARG A 210 25.13 -9.54 -8.83
N GLU A 211 24.26 -9.84 -9.79
CA GLU A 211 24.29 -11.06 -10.62
C GLU A 211 25.23 -10.90 -11.84
N GLU A 212 25.97 -9.78 -11.95
CA GLU A 212 26.93 -9.49 -13.00
C GLU A 212 26.33 -9.47 -14.42
N LEU A 213 25.00 -9.40 -14.55
CA LEU A 213 24.32 -9.30 -15.82
C LEU A 213 24.54 -7.96 -16.51
N ILE A 214 24.71 -6.89 -15.72
CA ILE A 214 25.02 -5.52 -16.17
C ILE A 214 26.10 -4.90 -15.28
N THR A 215 26.90 -3.98 -15.82
CA THR A 215 28.00 -3.33 -15.09
C THR A 215 27.55 -2.18 -14.21
N ARG A 216 26.38 -1.58 -14.48
CA ARG A 216 25.87 -0.43 -13.71
C ARG A 216 24.36 -0.35 -13.75
N ASN A 217 23.79 0.18 -12.68
CA ASN A 217 22.36 0.45 -12.59
C ASN A 217 22.00 1.81 -13.20
N VAL A 218 21.42 1.80 -14.39
CA VAL A 218 21.05 3.03 -15.12
C VAL A 218 19.84 3.73 -14.53
N ALA A 219 18.94 3.01 -13.82
CA ALA A 219 17.79 3.60 -13.18
C ALA A 219 18.18 4.46 -11.96
N ALA A 220 19.25 4.09 -11.25
CA ALA A 220 19.77 4.87 -10.13
C ALA A 220 20.31 6.26 -10.55
N LEU A 221 20.64 6.43 -11.84
CA LEU A 221 21.10 7.71 -12.41
C LEU A 221 19.93 8.66 -12.77
N VAL A 222 18.69 8.22 -12.62
CA VAL A 222 17.50 9.03 -12.96
C VAL A 222 16.85 9.54 -11.68
N LYS A 223 16.75 10.86 -11.57
CA LYS A 223 16.07 11.49 -10.43
C LYS A 223 14.57 11.22 -10.50
N PRO A 224 13.92 10.78 -9.40
CA PRO A 224 12.48 10.63 -9.36
C PRO A 224 11.78 11.99 -9.53
N PRO A 225 10.53 12.00 -10.01
CA PRO A 225 9.76 13.22 -10.11
C PRO A 225 9.51 13.81 -8.71
N ARG A 226 9.44 15.15 -8.60
CA ARG A 226 9.13 15.82 -7.34
C ARG A 226 7.77 15.34 -6.83
N LYS A 227 7.73 14.93 -5.59
CA LYS A 227 6.46 14.63 -4.91
C LYS A 227 5.72 15.96 -4.73
N GLY A 228 4.48 16.04 -5.22
CA GLY A 228 3.58 17.12 -4.80
C GLY A 228 3.24 16.93 -3.31
N GLU A 229 3.18 17.99 -2.58
CA GLU A 229 2.65 17.98 -1.22
C GLU A 229 1.15 17.67 -1.31
N ALA A 230 0.76 16.52 -0.81
CA ALA A 230 -0.65 16.19 -0.65
C ALA A 230 -1.04 16.66 0.76
N PRO A 231 -1.95 17.62 0.89
CA PRO A 231 -2.39 18.07 2.22
C PRO A 231 -2.97 16.90 2.99
N ILE A 232 -2.62 16.80 4.27
CA ILE A 232 -3.19 15.83 5.19
C ILE A 232 -4.66 16.22 5.38
N ARG A 233 -5.55 15.26 5.15
CA ARG A 233 -6.99 15.50 5.18
C ARG A 233 -7.61 14.96 6.47
N SER A 234 -7.14 15.42 7.63
CA SER A 234 -7.84 15.16 8.90
C SER A 234 -9.19 15.88 8.92
N LEU A 235 -10.19 15.30 9.56
CA LEU A 235 -11.43 16.00 9.88
C LEU A 235 -11.14 17.05 10.96
N ASP A 236 -11.78 18.19 10.88
CA ASP A 236 -11.83 19.13 11.99
C ASP A 236 -12.81 18.63 13.07
N GLU A 237 -12.88 19.32 14.21
CA GLU A 237 -13.74 18.90 15.32
C GLU A 237 -15.23 18.95 14.97
N GLY A 238 -15.65 19.94 14.19
CA GLY A 238 -17.04 20.05 13.73
C GLY A 238 -17.42 18.96 12.75
N GLU A 239 -16.52 18.63 11.80
CA GLU A 239 -16.68 17.50 10.88
C GLU A 239 -16.68 16.17 11.63
N ALA A 240 -15.75 15.99 12.57
CA ALA A 240 -15.66 14.77 13.38
C ALA A 240 -16.93 14.53 14.22
N ARG A 241 -17.49 15.60 14.83
CA ARG A 241 -18.77 15.53 15.57
C ARG A 241 -19.91 15.06 14.70
N LYS A 242 -20.05 15.59 13.48
CA LYS A 242 -21.10 15.16 12.53
C LYS A 242 -20.92 13.69 12.12
N VAL A 243 -19.68 13.28 11.86
CA VAL A 243 -19.37 11.89 11.52
C VAL A 243 -19.69 10.93 12.68
N VAL A 244 -19.31 11.27 13.91
CA VAL A 244 -19.61 10.44 15.09
C VAL A 244 -21.13 10.30 15.28
N ALA A 245 -21.90 11.35 15.10
CA ALA A 245 -23.37 11.30 15.21
C ALA A 245 -23.99 10.29 14.22
N VAL A 246 -23.53 10.27 12.96
CA VAL A 246 -23.98 9.30 11.94
C VAL A 246 -23.43 7.91 12.23
N ALA A 247 -22.16 7.82 12.64
CA ALA A 247 -21.49 6.56 12.90
C ALA A 247 -22.14 5.77 14.07
N LEU A 248 -22.63 6.45 15.10
CA LEU A 248 -23.26 5.81 16.27
C LEU A 248 -24.56 5.07 15.96
N VAL A 249 -25.27 5.44 14.90
CA VAL A 249 -26.51 4.77 14.46
C VAL A 249 -26.26 3.78 13.31
N ASP A 250 -25.03 3.67 12.83
CA ASP A 250 -24.63 2.72 11.79
C ASP A 250 -24.38 1.34 12.39
N ARG A 251 -24.73 0.28 11.66
CA ARG A 251 -24.43 -1.11 12.08
C ARG A 251 -22.94 -1.34 12.38
N MET A 252 -22.06 -0.62 11.68
CA MET A 252 -20.61 -0.69 11.85
C MET A 252 -20.07 0.37 12.83
N ALA A 253 -20.92 0.90 13.72
CA ALA A 253 -20.50 1.85 14.75
C ALA A 253 -19.20 1.48 15.48
N PRO A 254 -19.01 0.21 15.93
CA PRO A 254 -17.77 -0.19 16.59
C PRO A 254 -16.54 0.01 15.70
N LEU A 255 -16.63 -0.27 14.40
CA LEU A 255 -15.53 -0.07 13.46
C LEU A 255 -15.12 1.40 13.38
N TRP A 256 -16.11 2.30 13.21
CA TRP A 256 -15.82 3.73 13.08
C TRP A 256 -15.22 4.31 14.36
N LEU A 257 -15.72 3.88 15.50
CA LEU A 257 -15.25 4.37 16.79
C LEU A 257 -13.86 3.84 17.14
N VAL A 258 -13.53 2.56 16.91
CA VAL A 258 -12.18 2.06 17.17
C VAL A 258 -11.14 2.66 16.22
N LEU A 259 -11.54 2.96 14.96
CA LEU A 259 -10.67 3.64 14.00
C LEU A 259 -10.40 5.09 14.41
N LEU A 260 -11.40 5.79 14.92
CA LEU A 260 -11.29 7.19 15.33
C LEU A 260 -10.65 7.34 16.71
N ALA A 261 -11.08 6.56 17.71
CA ALA A 261 -10.62 6.72 19.09
C ALA A 261 -9.21 6.14 19.33
N LEU A 262 -8.92 4.96 18.76
CA LEU A 262 -7.64 4.26 18.94
C LEU A 262 -6.68 4.47 17.78
N GLY A 263 -7.12 5.10 16.70
CA GLY A 263 -6.33 5.28 15.49
C GLY A 263 -5.85 3.96 14.88
N LEU A 264 -6.60 2.86 15.01
CA LEU A 264 -6.23 1.57 14.45
C LEU A 264 -6.09 1.64 12.93
N ARG A 265 -5.20 0.82 12.36
CA ARG A 265 -5.21 0.60 10.92
C ARG A 265 -6.42 -0.25 10.56
N LYS A 266 -7.03 0.00 9.39
CA LYS A 266 -8.23 -0.73 8.94
C LYS A 266 -8.09 -2.25 9.06
N GLY A 267 -6.96 -2.81 8.67
CA GLY A 267 -6.73 -4.26 8.76
C GLY A 267 -6.60 -4.76 10.20
N GLU A 268 -6.09 -3.95 11.12
CA GLU A 268 -6.02 -4.26 12.55
C GLU A 268 -7.42 -4.26 13.17
N ALA A 269 -8.23 -3.24 12.87
CA ALA A 269 -9.61 -3.17 13.34
C ALA A 269 -10.44 -4.38 12.84
N LEU A 270 -10.31 -4.77 11.57
CA LEU A 270 -11.05 -5.90 11.01
C LEU A 270 -10.61 -7.27 11.54
N ALA A 271 -9.43 -7.37 12.12
CA ALA A 271 -8.92 -8.60 12.74
C ALA A 271 -9.14 -8.65 14.26
N LEU A 272 -9.90 -7.71 14.82
CA LEU A 272 -10.24 -7.75 16.26
C LEU A 272 -11.14 -8.96 16.55
N ARG A 273 -10.78 -9.70 17.59
CA ARG A 273 -11.53 -10.83 18.11
C ARG A 273 -12.03 -10.54 19.51
N TRP A 274 -13.17 -11.11 19.90
CA TRP A 274 -13.72 -10.96 21.24
C TRP A 274 -12.76 -11.43 22.32
N GLU A 275 -11.98 -12.48 22.07
CA GLU A 275 -10.95 -12.99 22.98
C GLU A 275 -9.82 -11.97 23.28
N ALA A 276 -9.61 -10.99 22.40
CA ALA A 276 -8.60 -9.96 22.53
C ALA A 276 -9.11 -8.68 23.24
N LEU A 277 -10.39 -8.66 23.63
CA LEU A 277 -11.02 -7.55 24.33
C LEU A 277 -11.33 -7.97 25.78
N ASP A 278 -10.95 -7.14 26.72
CA ASP A 278 -11.43 -7.16 28.09
C ASP A 278 -12.30 -5.91 28.28
N LEU A 279 -13.62 -6.09 28.13
CA LEU A 279 -14.56 -4.97 28.24
C LEU A 279 -14.80 -4.53 29.69
N ASP A 280 -14.45 -5.35 30.69
CA ASP A 280 -14.56 -5.00 32.10
C ASP A 280 -13.33 -4.18 32.54
N ALA A 281 -12.15 -4.59 32.14
CA ALA A 281 -10.93 -3.81 32.32
C ALA A 281 -10.80 -2.64 31.32
N GLY A 282 -11.67 -2.56 30.31
CA GLY A 282 -11.63 -1.52 29.28
C GLY A 282 -10.36 -1.57 28.44
N THR A 283 -9.91 -2.76 28.00
CA THR A 283 -8.69 -2.92 27.23
C THR A 283 -8.88 -3.76 25.97
N VAL A 284 -7.99 -3.56 24.98
CA VAL A 284 -7.93 -4.34 23.73
C VAL A 284 -6.48 -4.67 23.35
N ALA A 285 -6.23 -5.94 23.08
CA ALA A 285 -4.94 -6.40 22.54
C ALA A 285 -4.95 -6.38 21.00
N VAL A 286 -4.12 -5.53 20.40
CA VAL A 286 -3.98 -5.44 18.94
C VAL A 286 -2.80 -6.30 18.53
N ILE A 287 -3.07 -7.52 18.06
CA ILE A 287 -2.04 -8.53 17.76
C ILE A 287 -2.10 -9.07 16.33
N ARG A 288 -3.19 -8.85 15.63
CA ARG A 288 -3.46 -9.39 14.27
C ARG A 288 -3.84 -8.29 13.29
N LYS A 289 -3.73 -8.59 12.01
CA LYS A 289 -4.27 -7.76 10.92
C LYS A 289 -4.90 -8.63 9.85
N GLN A 290 -6.03 -8.19 9.32
CA GLN A 290 -6.69 -8.81 8.17
C GLN A 290 -6.28 -8.11 6.88
N ARG A 291 -5.98 -8.88 5.84
CA ARG A 291 -5.70 -8.39 4.50
C ARG A 291 -6.28 -9.28 3.43
N ARG A 292 -6.34 -8.77 2.21
CA ARG A 292 -6.63 -9.58 1.03
C ARG A 292 -5.34 -10.14 0.46
N ARG A 293 -5.38 -11.41 0.06
CA ARG A 293 -4.30 -12.09 -0.67
C ARG A 293 -4.82 -12.59 -2.00
N LYS A 294 -3.97 -12.62 -3.02
CA LYS A 294 -4.29 -13.23 -4.31
C LYS A 294 -4.33 -14.76 -4.14
N ALA A 295 -5.45 -15.36 -4.50
CA ALA A 295 -5.69 -16.82 -4.39
C ALA A 295 -5.71 -17.50 -5.78
N GLY A 296 -4.89 -17.02 -6.71
CA GLY A 296 -4.84 -17.53 -8.08
C GLY A 296 -5.90 -16.94 -9.00
N ILE A 297 -6.02 -17.53 -10.18
CA ILE A 297 -7.00 -17.13 -11.19
C ILE A 297 -8.13 -18.16 -11.18
N ASP A 298 -9.35 -17.69 -11.19
CA ASP A 298 -10.52 -18.53 -11.32
C ASP A 298 -10.54 -19.19 -12.71
N PRO A 299 -10.56 -20.53 -12.80
CA PRO A 299 -10.43 -21.22 -14.07
C PRO A 299 -11.64 -21.03 -15.01
N GLU A 300 -12.82 -20.77 -14.45
CA GLU A 300 -14.06 -20.60 -15.24
C GLU A 300 -14.22 -19.17 -15.74
N THR A 301 -13.91 -18.19 -14.88
CA THR A 301 -14.13 -16.77 -15.18
C THR A 301 -12.88 -16.02 -15.64
N GLY A 302 -11.69 -16.63 -15.53
CA GLY A 302 -10.40 -15.99 -15.79
C GLY A 302 -10.08 -14.81 -14.87
N ARG A 303 -10.83 -14.63 -13.78
CA ARG A 303 -10.68 -13.49 -12.87
C ARG A 303 -9.74 -13.82 -11.71
N GLN A 304 -9.03 -12.82 -11.23
CA GLN A 304 -8.23 -12.92 -10.01
C GLN A 304 -9.13 -13.26 -8.81
N ARG A 305 -8.92 -14.41 -8.21
CA ARG A 305 -9.52 -14.80 -6.92
C ARG A 305 -8.80 -14.11 -5.79
N TRP A 306 -9.54 -13.79 -4.74
CA TRP A 306 -9.03 -13.14 -3.54
C TRP A 306 -9.54 -13.87 -2.33
N GLU A 307 -8.68 -14.04 -1.37
CA GLU A 307 -9.03 -14.55 -0.06
C GLU A 307 -8.72 -13.52 1.03
N LEU A 308 -9.41 -13.62 2.15
CA LEU A 308 -9.11 -12.86 3.36
C LEU A 308 -8.21 -13.71 4.23
N VAL A 309 -7.08 -13.15 4.62
CA VAL A 309 -6.11 -13.81 5.49
C VAL A 309 -5.83 -12.92 6.69
N GLU A 310 -5.65 -13.56 7.84
CA GLU A 310 -5.15 -12.92 9.04
C GLU A 310 -3.65 -13.19 9.16
N ASP A 311 -2.87 -12.15 9.40
CA ASP A 311 -1.46 -12.24 9.72
C ASP A 311 -1.26 -11.95 11.20
N ASP A 312 -0.66 -12.87 11.94
CA ASP A 312 -0.23 -12.70 13.34
C ASP A 312 1.06 -11.88 13.44
N ASP A 313 1.76 -11.75 12.32
CA ASP A 313 3.00 -10.99 12.24
C ASP A 313 2.71 -9.52 11.88
N LEU A 314 2.47 -8.73 12.90
CA LEU A 314 2.50 -7.28 12.77
C LEU A 314 3.97 -6.89 12.58
N LYS A 315 4.25 -6.25 11.46
CA LYS A 315 5.56 -5.91 10.85
C LYS A 315 6.68 -5.44 11.80
N THR A 316 6.39 -5.12 13.05
CA THR A 316 7.36 -4.71 14.08
C THR A 316 6.89 -5.13 15.47
N ARG A 317 7.83 -5.44 16.40
CA ARG A 317 7.53 -5.67 17.82
C ARG A 317 6.68 -4.56 18.46
N GLY A 318 6.86 -3.31 18.04
CA GLY A 318 6.06 -2.17 18.51
C GLY A 318 4.63 -2.10 17.94
N SER A 319 4.25 -3.02 17.06
CA SER A 319 2.87 -3.06 16.53
C SER A 319 1.91 -3.87 17.40
N LYS A 320 2.40 -4.80 18.23
CA LYS A 320 1.60 -5.50 19.24
C LYS A 320 1.47 -4.60 20.46
N ALA A 321 0.26 -4.26 20.86
CA ALA A 321 0.02 -3.40 22.01
C ALA A 321 -1.33 -3.72 22.65
N VAL A 322 -1.39 -3.55 23.96
CA VAL A 322 -2.64 -3.44 24.71
C VAL A 322 -2.97 -1.96 24.81
N LEU A 323 -4.17 -1.59 24.37
CA LEU A 323 -4.66 -0.22 24.38
C LEU A 323 -5.86 -0.09 25.32
N ALA A 324 -5.96 1.02 26.02
CA ALA A 324 -7.14 1.38 26.79
C ALA A 324 -8.29 1.76 25.85
N LEU A 325 -9.48 1.29 26.13
CA LEU A 325 -10.72 1.62 25.44
C LEU A 325 -11.41 2.80 26.14
N PRO A 326 -11.72 3.90 25.43
CA PRO A 326 -12.61 4.91 25.97
C PRO A 326 -13.98 4.30 26.35
N GLU A 327 -14.61 4.81 27.42
CA GLU A 327 -15.88 4.28 27.94
C GLU A 327 -16.98 4.20 26.87
N MET A 328 -17.12 5.23 26.04
CA MET A 328 -18.07 5.22 24.91
C MET A 328 -17.82 4.04 23.97
N VAL A 329 -16.57 3.68 23.69
CA VAL A 329 -16.22 2.54 22.83
C VAL A 329 -16.61 1.23 23.48
N VAL A 330 -16.40 1.09 24.80
CA VAL A 330 -16.82 -0.09 25.58
C VAL A 330 -18.34 -0.27 25.51
N VAL A 331 -19.10 0.80 25.75
CA VAL A 331 -20.58 0.75 25.67
C VAL A 331 -21.06 0.27 24.31
N VAL A 332 -20.50 0.83 23.23
CA VAL A 332 -20.88 0.46 21.86
C VAL A 332 -20.44 -0.97 21.52
N LEU A 333 -19.28 -1.43 22.01
CA LEU A 333 -18.83 -2.80 21.81
C LEU A 333 -19.71 -3.81 22.55
N ARG A 334 -20.14 -3.53 23.79
CA ARG A 334 -21.07 -4.39 24.54
C ARG A 334 -22.42 -4.50 23.85
N GLU A 335 -22.94 -3.39 23.32
CA GLU A 335 -24.18 -3.40 22.54
C GLU A 335 -24.04 -4.23 21.26
N HIS A 336 -22.93 -4.04 20.55
CA HIS A 336 -22.62 -4.79 19.34
C HIS A 336 -22.50 -6.32 19.60
N GLN A 337 -21.87 -6.70 20.72
CA GLN A 337 -21.77 -8.10 21.14
C GLN A 337 -23.14 -8.72 21.32
N ARG A 338 -24.06 -8.03 22.07
CA ARG A 338 -25.44 -8.48 22.26
C ARG A 338 -26.19 -8.66 20.94
N GLN A 339 -26.06 -7.69 20.01
CA GLN A 339 -26.69 -7.79 18.69
C GLN A 339 -26.13 -8.93 17.85
N GLN A 340 -24.82 -9.18 17.95
CA GLN A 340 -24.16 -10.27 17.23
C GLN A 340 -24.61 -11.64 17.81
N ASP A 341 -24.69 -11.77 19.12
CA ASP A 341 -25.17 -12.98 19.80
C ASP A 341 -26.63 -13.27 19.45
N GLN A 342 -27.49 -12.23 19.42
CA GLN A 342 -28.88 -12.36 19.00
C GLN A 342 -28.96 -12.82 17.53
N ALA A 343 -28.22 -12.21 16.61
CA ALA A 343 -28.22 -12.60 15.20
C ALA A 343 -27.74 -14.05 15.00
N LYS A 344 -26.76 -14.48 15.79
CA LYS A 344 -26.27 -15.86 15.80
C LYS A 344 -27.37 -16.83 16.29
N GLN A 345 -28.11 -16.46 17.34
CA GLN A 345 -29.20 -17.28 17.86
C GLN A 345 -30.35 -17.40 16.84
N GLU A 346 -30.74 -16.29 16.20
CA GLU A 346 -31.75 -16.29 15.12
C GLU A 346 -31.31 -17.19 13.93
N ALA A 347 -30.01 -17.17 13.57
CA ALA A 347 -29.48 -18.05 12.55
C ALA A 347 -29.54 -19.53 12.94
N LYS A 348 -29.30 -19.89 14.21
CA LYS A 348 -29.44 -21.25 14.74
C LYS A 348 -30.89 -21.74 14.67
N GLU A 349 -31.83 -20.95 15.16
CA GLU A 349 -33.26 -21.28 15.11
C GLU A 349 -33.77 -21.48 13.68
N LYS A 350 -33.28 -20.64 12.76
CA LYS A 350 -33.61 -20.77 11.34
C LYS A 350 -32.98 -22.02 10.72
N ALA A 351 -31.75 -22.38 11.10
CA ALA A 351 -31.05 -23.58 10.64
C ALA A 351 -31.85 -24.84 11.07
N GLU A 352 -32.21 -24.90 12.35
CA GLU A 352 -33.01 -26.00 12.92
C GLU A 352 -34.38 -26.12 12.26
N LYS A 353 -35.12 -25.00 12.15
CA LYS A 353 -36.47 -24.97 11.54
C LYS A 353 -36.50 -25.42 10.09
N HIS A 354 -35.49 -25.12 9.32
CA HIS A 354 -35.43 -25.42 7.88
C HIS A 354 -34.49 -26.56 7.51
N SER A 355 -33.87 -27.24 8.50
CA SER A 355 -32.89 -28.32 8.32
C SER A 355 -31.73 -27.88 7.38
N ILE A 356 -31.26 -26.64 7.57
CA ILE A 356 -30.13 -26.04 6.84
C ILE A 356 -28.89 -26.12 7.74
N ASP A 357 -27.71 -26.34 7.18
CA ASP A 357 -26.45 -26.25 7.94
C ASP A 357 -26.26 -24.83 8.49
N LEU A 358 -25.98 -24.72 9.79
CA LEU A 358 -25.72 -23.44 10.44
C LEU A 358 -24.55 -22.72 9.74
N ALA A 359 -23.54 -23.42 9.24
CA ALA A 359 -22.40 -22.85 8.53
C ALA A 359 -22.80 -22.09 7.24
N ASP A 360 -23.93 -22.43 6.64
CA ASP A 360 -24.47 -21.69 5.49
C ASP A 360 -25.07 -20.34 5.89
N LEU A 361 -25.60 -20.24 7.11
CA LEU A 361 -26.30 -19.07 7.64
C LEU A 361 -25.38 -18.17 8.48
N TRP A 362 -24.47 -18.77 9.25
CA TRP A 362 -23.58 -18.06 10.18
C TRP A 362 -22.19 -18.67 10.24
N ALA A 363 -21.15 -17.85 10.08
CA ALA A 363 -19.77 -18.24 10.36
C ALA A 363 -19.37 -17.69 11.73
N ASP A 364 -18.79 -18.56 12.57
CA ASP A 364 -18.39 -18.20 13.94
C ASP A 364 -16.86 -18.14 14.06
N ASP A 365 -16.28 -17.09 13.53
CA ASP A 365 -14.82 -16.90 13.56
C ASP A 365 -14.33 -16.13 14.81
N GLY A 366 -15.21 -15.82 15.77
CA GLY A 366 -14.92 -15.03 16.98
C GLY A 366 -14.52 -13.57 16.69
N LEU A 367 -14.77 -13.08 15.47
CA LEU A 367 -14.46 -11.71 15.06
C LEU A 367 -15.48 -10.73 15.65
N VAL A 368 -14.98 -9.57 16.08
CA VAL A 368 -15.82 -8.44 16.52
C VAL A 368 -16.60 -7.85 15.35
N LEU A 369 -15.94 -7.66 14.20
CA LEU A 369 -16.49 -6.97 13.04
C LEU A 369 -16.77 -7.95 11.91
N THR A 370 -18.05 -8.30 11.74
CA THR A 370 -18.50 -9.30 10.78
C THR A 370 -19.55 -8.75 9.81
N THR A 371 -19.82 -9.49 8.76
CA THR A 371 -21.02 -9.32 7.93
C THR A 371 -22.26 -9.72 8.72
N ALA A 372 -23.47 -9.54 8.15
CA ALA A 372 -24.72 -9.97 8.78
C ALA A 372 -24.81 -11.50 8.97
N ALA A 373 -23.98 -12.27 8.28
CA ALA A 373 -23.88 -13.73 8.40
C ALA A 373 -22.64 -14.17 9.21
N GLY A 374 -22.11 -13.34 10.09
CA GLY A 374 -20.95 -13.68 10.93
C GLY A 374 -19.60 -13.78 10.18
N ARG A 375 -19.58 -13.63 8.86
CA ARG A 375 -18.38 -13.81 8.02
C ARG A 375 -17.43 -12.60 8.08
N PRO A 376 -16.12 -12.79 7.87
CA PRO A 376 -15.16 -11.69 7.80
C PRO A 376 -15.55 -10.61 6.79
N VAL A 377 -15.31 -9.34 7.14
CA VAL A 377 -15.63 -8.18 6.28
C VAL A 377 -14.51 -7.96 5.27
N ASP A 378 -14.85 -7.92 3.96
CA ASP A 378 -13.87 -7.50 2.94
C ASP A 378 -13.47 -6.03 3.14
N PRO A 379 -12.14 -5.73 3.26
CA PRO A 379 -11.65 -4.38 3.45
C PRO A 379 -12.06 -3.35 2.38
N ARG A 380 -12.51 -3.82 1.21
CA ARG A 380 -13.05 -2.94 0.15
C ARG A 380 -14.43 -2.40 0.50
N ASN A 381 -15.26 -3.21 1.17
CA ASN A 381 -16.59 -2.79 1.59
C ASN A 381 -16.51 -1.65 2.59
N VAL A 382 -15.53 -1.69 3.50
CA VAL A 382 -15.29 -0.63 4.50
C VAL A 382 -15.12 0.75 3.84
N ASN A 383 -14.37 0.84 2.75
CA ASN A 383 -14.19 2.12 2.07
C ASN A 383 -15.51 2.67 1.50
N ARG A 384 -16.36 1.81 0.94
CA ARG A 384 -17.66 2.19 0.39
C ARG A 384 -18.64 2.60 1.49
N TRP A 385 -18.67 1.86 2.60
CA TRP A 385 -19.50 2.21 3.76
C TRP A 385 -19.06 3.53 4.38
N TRP A 386 -17.76 3.75 4.48
CA TRP A 386 -17.20 5.02 4.96
C TRP A 386 -17.55 6.20 4.05
N ASP A 387 -17.49 6.00 2.73
CA ASP A 387 -17.93 7.04 1.78
C ASP A 387 -19.40 7.43 2.02
N ALA A 388 -20.28 6.45 2.30
CA ALA A 388 -21.67 6.70 2.64
C ALA A 388 -21.85 7.43 3.99
N VAL A 389 -21.06 7.09 5.02
CA VAL A 389 -21.05 7.81 6.30
C VAL A 389 -20.64 9.28 6.11
N CYS A 390 -19.60 9.55 5.32
CA CYS A 390 -19.18 10.93 5.01
C CYS A 390 -20.28 11.71 4.28
N GLU A 391 -20.97 11.08 3.33
CA GLU A 391 -22.07 11.67 2.58
C GLU A 391 -23.27 12.00 3.49
N GLN A 392 -23.68 11.06 4.33
CA GLN A 392 -24.77 11.25 5.29
C GLN A 392 -24.46 12.32 6.34
N ALA A 393 -23.20 12.38 6.79
CA ALA A 393 -22.74 13.41 7.73
C ALA A 393 -22.60 14.80 7.08
N GLY A 394 -22.73 14.90 5.75
CA GLY A 394 -22.54 16.15 5.01
C GLY A 394 -21.12 16.72 5.13
N VAL A 395 -20.11 15.85 5.28
CA VAL A 395 -18.71 16.23 5.36
C VAL A 395 -17.99 15.90 4.04
N ARG A 396 -16.84 16.56 3.82
CA ARG A 396 -15.99 16.22 2.68
C ARG A 396 -15.52 14.76 2.75
N ARG A 397 -15.35 14.13 1.61
CA ARG A 397 -14.84 12.78 1.53
C ARG A 397 -13.38 12.71 2.01
N VAL A 398 -13.13 11.98 3.08
CA VAL A 398 -11.82 11.60 3.59
C VAL A 398 -11.64 10.09 3.49
N ARG A 399 -10.40 9.61 3.48
CA ARG A 399 -10.15 8.16 3.43
C ARG A 399 -10.31 7.54 4.81
N VAL A 400 -10.67 6.27 4.88
CA VAL A 400 -10.70 5.53 6.17
C VAL A 400 -9.40 5.67 6.95
N HIS A 401 -8.25 5.67 6.27
CA HIS A 401 -6.96 5.86 6.94
C HIS A 401 -6.74 7.27 7.51
N ASP A 402 -7.44 8.25 6.96
CA ASP A 402 -7.37 9.63 7.46
C ASP A 402 -8.07 9.79 8.83
N LEU A 403 -8.92 8.83 9.26
CA LEU A 403 -9.45 8.77 10.64
C LEU A 403 -8.32 8.66 11.68
N ARG A 404 -7.29 7.90 11.36
CA ARG A 404 -6.10 7.80 12.21
C ARG A 404 -5.35 9.14 12.29
N HIS A 405 -5.30 9.89 11.20
CA HIS A 405 -4.76 11.27 11.21
C HIS A 405 -5.68 12.20 12.00
N THR A 406 -6.99 12.02 11.88
CA THR A 406 -7.99 12.77 12.66
C THR A 406 -7.82 12.50 14.15
N ALA A 407 -7.74 11.23 14.59
CA ALA A 407 -7.47 10.86 15.98
C ALA A 407 -6.24 11.61 16.53
N ALA A 408 -5.14 11.54 15.78
CA ALA A 408 -3.91 12.21 16.13
C ALA A 408 -4.07 13.73 16.27
N THR A 409 -4.75 14.36 15.31
CA THR A 409 -4.97 15.81 15.30
C THR A 409 -5.86 16.26 16.46
N LEU A 410 -6.93 15.51 16.75
CA LEU A 410 -7.83 15.81 17.85
C LEU A 410 -7.14 15.68 19.22
N LEU A 411 -6.36 14.60 19.44
CA LEU A 411 -5.58 14.42 20.67
C LEU A 411 -4.54 15.52 20.85
N PHE A 412 -3.85 15.90 19.79
CA PHE A 412 -2.86 16.96 19.83
C PHE A 412 -3.48 18.32 20.16
N ARG A 413 -4.65 18.64 19.59
CA ARG A 413 -5.42 19.85 19.94
C ARG A 413 -5.94 19.83 21.38
N ALA A 414 -6.21 18.64 21.91
CA ALA A 414 -6.55 18.46 23.34
C ALA A 414 -5.35 18.57 24.29
N GLY A 415 -4.13 18.83 23.76
CA GLY A 415 -2.92 19.03 24.56
C GLY A 415 -2.17 17.74 24.92
N VAL A 416 -2.53 16.60 24.32
CA VAL A 416 -1.82 15.32 24.57
C VAL A 416 -0.44 15.37 23.94
N ASP A 417 0.57 14.87 24.66
CA ASP A 417 1.97 14.88 24.22
C ASP A 417 2.19 14.03 22.96
N LEU A 418 3.10 14.49 22.10
CA LEU A 418 3.42 13.83 20.84
C LEU A 418 3.95 12.40 21.00
N ASN A 419 4.66 12.11 22.09
CA ASN A 419 5.16 10.76 22.35
C ASN A 419 4.03 9.83 22.78
N GLU A 420 3.04 10.33 23.55
CA GLU A 420 1.84 9.57 23.91
C GLU A 420 1.01 9.28 22.69
N ILE A 421 0.76 10.26 21.81
CA ILE A 421 0.07 10.06 20.53
C ILE A 421 0.83 9.08 19.64
N ARG A 422 2.17 9.19 19.57
CA ARG A 422 3.00 8.23 18.83
C ARG A 422 2.86 6.82 19.38
N ALA A 423 2.85 6.66 20.71
CA ALA A 423 2.68 5.38 21.38
C ALA A 423 1.31 4.78 21.09
N LEU A 424 0.22 5.55 21.23
CA LEU A 424 -1.13 5.14 20.88
C LEU A 424 -1.23 4.68 19.42
N LEU A 425 -0.68 5.47 18.50
CA LEU A 425 -0.70 5.17 17.08
C LEU A 425 0.33 4.10 16.70
N ARG A 426 1.24 3.71 17.56
CA ARG A 426 2.28 2.70 17.29
C ARG A 426 3.10 3.05 16.05
N HIS A 427 3.54 4.33 15.96
CA HIS A 427 4.44 4.80 14.92
C HIS A 427 5.89 4.51 15.31
N THR A 428 6.62 3.83 14.41
CA THR A 428 8.03 3.48 14.62
C THR A 428 8.97 4.68 14.54
N ARG A 429 8.56 5.75 13.83
CA ARG A 429 9.36 6.97 13.67
C ARG A 429 8.56 8.19 14.09
N ILE A 430 9.19 9.06 14.87
CA ILE A 430 8.60 10.32 15.32
C ILE A 430 8.28 11.28 14.16
N GLY A 431 9.12 11.27 13.10
CA GLY A 431 8.90 12.06 11.89
C GLY A 431 7.56 11.76 11.20
N THR A 432 7.11 10.50 11.22
CA THR A 432 5.79 10.14 10.66
C THR A 432 4.65 10.80 11.43
N THR A 433 4.83 11.03 12.73
CA THR A 433 3.87 11.74 13.58
C THR A 433 4.00 13.25 13.35
N ALA A 434 5.23 13.76 13.31
CA ALA A 434 5.50 15.20 13.11
C ALA A 434 5.00 15.73 11.76
N ASP A 435 5.14 14.94 10.67
CA ASP A 435 4.65 15.32 9.33
C ASP A 435 3.11 15.52 9.30
N ILE A 436 2.37 14.90 10.23
CA ILE A 436 0.91 15.04 10.35
C ILE A 436 0.53 16.40 10.94
N TYR A 437 1.43 17.00 11.72
CA TYR A 437 1.14 18.19 12.55
C TYR A 437 1.63 19.51 11.97
N VAL A 438 2.27 19.50 10.80
CA VAL A 438 2.78 20.73 10.18
C VAL A 438 1.69 21.80 10.07
N ASP A 439 0.47 21.39 9.70
CA ASP A 439 -0.67 22.29 9.56
C ASP A 439 -1.27 22.77 10.92
N VAL A 440 -1.00 22.04 12.03
CA VAL A 440 -1.50 22.36 13.38
C VAL A 440 -0.44 23.09 14.21
N LEU A 441 0.83 23.05 13.77
CA LEU A 441 1.95 23.69 14.47
C LEU A 441 1.80 25.20 14.62
N GLU A 442 1.09 25.88 13.73
CA GLU A 442 0.83 27.34 13.87
C GLU A 442 -0.08 27.64 15.06
N ASP A 443 -1.14 26.87 15.27
CA ASP A 443 -2.04 27.04 16.42
C ASP A 443 -1.33 26.70 17.73
N VAL A 444 -0.49 25.66 17.72
CA VAL A 444 0.33 25.27 18.88
C VAL A 444 1.42 26.28 19.18
N ARG A 445 2.09 26.84 18.16
CA ARG A 445 3.08 27.93 18.36
C ARG A 445 2.44 29.15 19.01
N ARG A 446 1.23 29.53 18.60
CA ARG A 446 0.47 30.61 19.23
C ARG A 446 0.08 30.28 20.68
N GLY A 447 -0.34 29.01 20.92
CA GLY A 447 -0.63 28.51 22.28
C GLY A 447 0.62 28.53 23.18
N THR A 448 1.75 28.03 22.68
CA THR A 448 3.03 28.03 23.39
C THR A 448 3.51 29.44 23.68
N ALA A 449 3.36 30.38 22.74
CA ALA A 449 3.68 31.77 22.97
C ALA A 449 2.82 32.38 24.10
N ARG A 450 1.51 32.15 24.13
CA ARG A 450 0.62 32.58 25.21
C ARG A 450 1.00 31.96 26.54
N SER A 451 1.29 30.67 26.60
CA SER A 451 1.75 30.01 27.81
C SER A 451 3.06 30.58 28.30
N MET A 452 3.98 30.99 27.42
CA MET A 452 5.22 31.67 27.80
C MET A 452 4.93 33.09 28.30
N ASP A 453 4.00 33.83 27.71
CA ASP A 453 3.56 35.12 28.17
C ASP A 453 2.99 35.00 29.60
N ASP A 454 2.18 33.99 29.90
CA ASP A 454 1.64 33.73 31.25
C ASP A 454 2.74 33.37 32.24
N ILE A 455 3.76 32.59 31.83
CA ILE A 455 4.92 32.28 32.66
C ILE A 455 5.71 33.57 32.97
N LEU A 456 5.99 34.35 31.94
CA LEU A 456 6.71 35.61 32.08
C LEU A 456 5.93 36.62 32.96
N ALA A 457 4.61 36.67 32.84
CA ALA A 457 3.76 37.48 33.69
C ALA A 457 3.86 37.08 35.18
N ARG A 458 3.83 35.76 35.47
CA ARG A 458 4.04 35.24 36.84
C ARG A 458 5.44 35.53 37.38
N LEU A 459 6.47 35.40 36.54
CA LEU A 459 7.84 35.71 36.93
C LEU A 459 8.08 37.23 37.17
N ARG A 460 7.26 38.07 36.52
CA ARG A 460 7.31 39.54 36.69
C ARG A 460 6.53 40.03 37.89
N ALA A 461 5.56 39.26 38.40
CA ALA A 461 4.86 39.60 39.61
C ALA A 461 5.86 39.66 40.78
N PRO A 462 5.91 40.74 41.58
CA PRO A 462 6.77 40.78 42.76
C PRO A 462 6.39 39.64 43.70
N ALA A 463 7.38 38.94 44.25
CA ALA A 463 7.15 37.94 45.25
C ALA A 463 6.35 38.61 46.39
N ASP A 464 5.14 38.12 46.67
CA ASP A 464 4.39 38.52 47.84
C ASP A 464 5.28 38.34 49.06
N VAL A 465 5.69 39.47 49.64
CA VAL A 465 6.32 39.53 50.93
C VAL A 465 5.25 39.05 51.90
N THR A 466 5.26 37.80 52.25
CA THR A 466 4.52 37.28 53.39
C THR A 466 5.10 37.98 54.60
N GLU A 467 4.39 38.98 55.10
CA GLU A 467 4.59 39.58 56.41
C GLU A 467 4.53 38.48 57.47
N GLY A 468 5.71 38.03 57.86
CA GLY A 468 5.94 37.30 59.08
C GLY A 468 6.44 38.32 60.14
N ASP A 469 5.54 39.06 60.75
CA ASP A 469 5.88 39.72 61.98
C ASP A 469 4.63 40.21 62.78
N GLU A 470 3.97 39.27 63.43
CA GLU A 470 3.13 39.57 64.57
C GLU A 470 3.26 38.47 65.65
N MET A 471 4.43 38.41 66.28
CA MET A 471 4.56 37.76 67.55
C MET A 471 5.57 38.54 68.44
N ARG A 472 5.20 39.73 68.86
CA ARG A 472 5.81 40.34 70.02
C ARG A 472 4.78 41.20 70.78
N GLY A 473 4.39 40.74 71.89
CA GLY A 473 3.88 41.65 72.87
C GLY A 473 2.63 41.22 73.59
N ALA A 474 2.75 40.40 74.59
CA ALA A 474 2.08 40.62 75.87
C ALA A 474 2.45 39.54 76.86
N ASN A 475 3.53 39.81 77.55
CA ASN A 475 3.82 39.15 78.79
C ASN A 475 3.56 40.18 79.86
N ARG A 476 2.67 39.95 80.86
CA ARG A 476 2.95 40.01 82.29
C ARG A 476 1.70 40.07 83.17
N PRO A 477 1.90 39.77 84.46
CA PRO A 477 0.99 38.91 85.22
C PRO A 477 0.35 39.71 86.39
N ALA A 478 -0.64 39.14 87.02
CA ALA A 478 -0.99 39.51 88.40
C ALA A 478 -1.64 38.34 89.10
N LYS A 479 -0.98 37.77 90.02
CA LYS A 479 -1.16 37.75 91.50
C LYS A 479 -2.66 37.71 91.91
N ALA A 480 -3.09 36.61 92.37
CA ALA A 480 -3.46 36.23 93.72
C ALA A 480 -3.94 34.82 93.76
#